data_fc41e405d23a9478a5aeb6b7c573a835
#
_entry.id   fc41e405d23a9478a5aeb6b7c573a835
#
_cell.length_a   1.000
_cell.length_b   1.000
_cell.length_c   1.000
_cell.angle_alpha   90.00
_cell.angle_beta   90.00
_cell.angle_gamma   90.00
#
_symmetry.space_group_name_H-M   'P 1'
#
loop_
_entity.id
_entity.type
_entity.pdbx_description
1 polymer ?
#
loop_
_entity_poly.entity_id
_entity_poly.type
_entity_poly.pdbx_seq_one_letter_code
_entity_poly.pdbx_strand_id
1 'polypeptide(L)'
;MAAPDGPPVDDPVGEPVGEPGGEPASVRVELADRAYDIVIGEDLLANAGSYLAPVLARPRVVIVSDDIVAKIHLRPLQASLDSTGIKHDAIVVPAGEASKNFAQLQTLLEQLLDLRVERRDTILALGGGVVGDLAGFAAAILRRGVDFIQLPTTLLAQVDSSVGGKTAINAAQGKNLIGAFYQPRLVLADVTALASLPERELRAGYGEVVKYGL
;
A
#
# COMPACT_ATOMS: atom_id res chain seq x y z
N MET A 1 31.76 -1.20 46.91
CA MET A 1 32.06 -1.92 45.64
C MET A 1 31.07 -1.43 44.63
N ALA A 2 31.48 -0.44 43.81
CA ALA A 2 30.62 0.19 42.80
C ALA A 2 30.61 -0.68 41.53
N ALA A 3 29.41 -0.84 40.93
CA ALA A 3 29.25 -1.51 39.66
C ALA A 3 29.82 -0.64 38.51
N PRO A 4 30.39 -1.22 37.45
CA PRO A 4 30.94 -0.44 36.36
C PRO A 4 29.82 0.10 35.47
N ASP A 5 29.90 1.39 35.14
CA ASP A 5 29.12 2.08 34.15
C ASP A 5 29.38 1.43 32.78
N GLY A 6 28.35 0.91 32.14
CA GLY A 6 28.38 0.49 30.75
C GLY A 6 28.38 1.71 29.81
N PRO A 7 28.95 1.60 28.60
CA PRO A 7 28.94 2.70 27.64
C PRO A 7 27.51 3.08 27.24
N PRO A 8 27.26 4.38 26.93
CA PRO A 8 25.96 4.83 26.47
C PRO A 8 25.59 4.12 25.16
N VAL A 9 24.40 3.57 25.08
CA VAL A 9 23.83 3.03 23.86
C VAL A 9 23.43 4.23 23.02
N ASP A 10 24.15 4.49 21.94
CA ASP A 10 23.73 5.44 20.92
C ASP A 10 22.44 4.90 20.29
N ASP A 11 21.30 5.46 20.67
CA ASP A 11 20.05 5.28 19.94
C ASP A 11 20.25 5.83 18.53
N PRO A 12 19.98 5.06 17.46
CA PRO A 12 19.96 5.59 16.12
C PRO A 12 18.69 6.49 15.99
N VAL A 13 18.83 7.75 16.39
CA VAL A 13 17.88 8.78 15.99
C VAL A 13 18.02 8.90 14.47
N GLY A 14 17.09 8.28 13.74
CA GLY A 14 17.02 8.41 12.30
C GLY A 14 17.01 9.90 11.92
N GLU A 15 17.78 10.26 10.91
CA GLU A 15 17.80 11.62 10.39
C GLU A 15 16.37 12.10 10.10
N PRO A 16 16.01 13.34 10.42
CA PRO A 16 14.67 13.85 10.18
C PRO A 16 14.33 13.75 8.69
N VAL A 17 13.20 13.13 8.40
CA VAL A 17 12.62 13.04 7.06
C VAL A 17 12.51 14.46 6.47
N GLY A 18 13.06 14.63 5.27
CA GLY A 18 13.35 15.86 4.56
C GLY A 18 12.39 17.05 4.73
N GLU A 19 12.92 18.23 4.46
CA GLU A 19 12.16 19.49 4.43
C GLU A 19 10.99 19.41 3.43
N PRO A 20 9.87 20.15 3.64
CA PRO A 20 8.75 20.21 2.69
C PRO A 20 9.24 20.56 1.29
N GLY A 21 8.92 19.73 0.29
CA GLY A 21 9.39 19.88 -1.10
C GLY A 21 10.77 19.26 -1.38
N GLY A 22 11.32 18.46 -0.46
CA GLY A 22 12.58 17.72 -0.64
C GLY A 22 12.43 16.47 -1.51
N GLU A 23 13.56 15.81 -1.84
CA GLU A 23 13.52 14.52 -2.50
C GLU A 23 12.80 13.49 -1.63
N PRO A 24 11.99 12.57 -2.24
CA PRO A 24 11.30 11.53 -1.48
C PRO A 24 12.30 10.64 -0.72
N ALA A 25 11.96 10.33 0.53
CA ALA A 25 12.69 9.36 1.31
C ALA A 25 12.42 7.94 0.81
N SER A 26 13.43 7.07 0.83
CA SER A 26 13.27 5.66 0.49
C SER A 26 13.78 4.78 1.61
N VAL A 27 12.96 3.82 2.03
CA VAL A 27 13.31 2.82 3.04
C VAL A 27 13.30 1.45 2.38
N ARG A 28 14.44 0.77 2.39
CA ARG A 28 14.57 -0.59 1.87
C ARG A 28 14.13 -1.62 2.90
N VAL A 29 13.19 -2.48 2.54
CA VAL A 29 12.79 -3.64 3.33
C VAL A 29 13.56 -4.86 2.82
N GLU A 30 14.52 -5.33 3.62
CA GLU A 30 15.41 -6.44 3.27
C GLU A 30 14.77 -7.80 3.57
N LEU A 31 14.30 -8.49 2.52
CA LEU A 31 13.65 -9.81 2.60
C LEU A 31 14.21 -10.77 1.55
N ALA A 32 15.52 -10.78 1.37
CA ALA A 32 16.22 -11.59 0.37
C ALA A 32 15.65 -11.36 -1.05
N ASP A 33 15.07 -12.37 -1.67
CA ASP A 33 14.48 -12.31 -3.02
C ASP A 33 13.14 -11.54 -3.11
N ARG A 34 12.59 -11.15 -1.97
CA ARG A 34 11.32 -10.39 -1.83
C ARG A 34 11.52 -8.99 -1.28
N ALA A 35 12.76 -8.49 -1.32
CA ALA A 35 13.08 -7.14 -0.89
C ALA A 35 12.33 -6.10 -1.75
N TYR A 36 11.84 -5.02 -1.12
CA TYR A 36 11.11 -3.94 -1.79
C TYR A 36 11.41 -2.59 -1.14
N ASP A 37 11.07 -1.51 -1.84
CA ASP A 37 11.25 -0.16 -1.34
C ASP A 37 9.92 0.44 -0.85
N ILE A 38 9.99 1.24 0.20
CA ILE A 38 8.94 2.14 0.65
C ILE A 38 9.41 3.55 0.33
N VAL A 39 8.73 4.21 -0.61
CA VAL A 39 9.01 5.59 -1.00
C VAL A 39 7.99 6.49 -0.30
N ILE A 40 8.47 7.50 0.42
CA ILE A 40 7.66 8.44 1.21
C ILE A 40 7.96 9.85 0.72
N GLY A 41 6.93 10.60 0.34
CA GLY A 41 7.11 11.95 -0.17
C GLY A 41 5.80 12.63 -0.57
N GLU A 42 5.92 13.81 -1.12
CA GLU A 42 4.79 14.60 -1.63
C GLU A 42 4.54 14.28 -3.11
N ASP A 43 3.28 14.38 -3.54
CA ASP A 43 2.83 14.23 -4.94
C ASP A 43 3.23 12.92 -5.63
N LEU A 44 3.48 11.85 -4.86
CA LEU A 44 3.89 10.56 -5.40
C LEU A 44 2.81 9.91 -6.27
N LEU A 45 1.53 10.10 -5.95
CA LEU A 45 0.42 9.58 -6.75
C LEU A 45 0.33 10.29 -8.12
N ALA A 46 0.56 11.59 -8.16
CA ALA A 46 0.58 12.36 -9.40
C ALA A 46 1.79 12.03 -10.30
N ASN A 47 2.85 11.48 -9.72
CA ASN A 47 4.09 11.07 -10.39
C ASN A 47 4.30 9.55 -10.37
N ALA A 48 3.28 8.77 -10.01
CA ALA A 48 3.40 7.32 -9.77
C ALA A 48 3.99 6.56 -10.95
N GLY A 49 3.65 6.94 -12.19
CA GLY A 49 4.16 6.28 -13.39
C GLY A 49 5.68 6.18 -13.44
N SER A 50 6.41 7.21 -13.00
CA SER A 50 7.88 7.22 -12.99
C SER A 50 8.47 6.24 -11.98
N TYR A 51 7.81 6.06 -10.82
CA TYR A 51 8.22 5.10 -9.80
C TYR A 51 7.84 3.66 -10.14
N LEU A 52 6.72 3.49 -10.85
CA LEU A 52 6.19 2.18 -11.23
C LEU A 52 6.93 1.58 -12.41
N ALA A 53 7.25 2.37 -13.44
CA ALA A 53 7.87 1.88 -14.67
C ALA A 53 9.10 0.98 -14.46
N PRO A 54 10.06 1.28 -13.57
CA PRO A 54 11.24 0.45 -13.35
C PRO A 54 10.96 -0.87 -12.62
N VAL A 55 9.85 -0.99 -11.88
CA VAL A 55 9.53 -2.19 -11.08
C VAL A 55 8.50 -3.10 -11.73
N LEU A 56 7.80 -2.62 -12.77
CA LEU A 56 6.79 -3.40 -13.48
C LEU A 56 7.44 -4.42 -14.44
N ALA A 57 7.04 -5.68 -14.34
CA ALA A 57 7.46 -6.72 -15.28
C ALA A 57 6.84 -6.55 -16.70
N ARG A 58 5.72 -5.81 -16.78
CA ARG A 58 5.01 -5.37 -18.00
C ARG A 58 4.41 -3.99 -17.75
N PRO A 59 4.32 -3.12 -18.77
CA PRO A 59 3.69 -1.81 -18.63
C PRO A 59 2.15 -1.93 -18.63
N ARG A 60 1.60 -2.74 -17.72
CA ARG A 60 0.17 -2.94 -17.51
C ARG A 60 -0.14 -3.19 -16.05
N VAL A 61 -1.14 -2.46 -15.55
CA VAL A 61 -1.61 -2.56 -14.17
C VAL A 61 -3.13 -2.62 -14.10
N VAL A 62 -3.67 -3.16 -12.99
CA VAL A 62 -5.08 -3.00 -12.65
C VAL A 62 -5.16 -2.32 -11.28
N ILE A 63 -5.81 -1.17 -11.25
CA ILE A 63 -6.00 -0.37 -10.04
C ILE A 63 -7.22 -0.92 -9.30
N VAL A 64 -7.04 -1.30 -8.04
CA VAL A 64 -8.14 -1.62 -7.12
C VAL A 64 -8.25 -0.49 -6.12
N SER A 65 -9.42 0.13 -6.01
CA SER A 65 -9.68 1.23 -5.08
C SER A 65 -11.08 1.13 -4.50
N ASP A 66 -11.38 1.89 -3.45
CA ASP A 66 -12.75 2.04 -2.98
C ASP A 66 -13.43 3.28 -3.59
N ASP A 67 -14.76 3.34 -3.45
CA ASP A 67 -15.60 4.37 -4.07
C ASP A 67 -15.43 5.78 -3.46
N ILE A 68 -14.79 5.91 -2.30
CA ILE A 68 -14.42 7.19 -1.68
C ILE A 68 -13.08 7.66 -2.23
N VAL A 69 -12.06 6.82 -2.12
CA VAL A 69 -10.69 7.12 -2.55
C VAL A 69 -10.62 7.32 -4.06
N ALA A 70 -11.33 6.51 -4.83
CA ALA A 70 -11.36 6.61 -6.30
C ALA A 70 -11.84 7.98 -6.79
N LYS A 71 -12.81 8.60 -6.14
CA LYS A 71 -13.31 9.94 -6.51
C LYS A 71 -12.25 11.03 -6.42
N ILE A 72 -11.27 10.84 -5.54
CA ILE A 72 -10.25 11.85 -5.23
C ILE A 72 -8.94 11.55 -5.97
N HIS A 73 -8.46 10.31 -5.86
CA HIS A 73 -7.09 9.95 -6.22
C HIS A 73 -6.96 9.11 -7.50
N LEU A 74 -8.04 8.51 -8.01
CA LEU A 74 -7.95 7.62 -9.18
C LEU A 74 -7.51 8.40 -10.44
N ARG A 75 -8.12 9.56 -10.70
CA ARG A 75 -7.85 10.32 -11.92
C ARG A 75 -6.43 10.88 -12.00
N PRO A 76 -5.85 11.49 -10.94
CA PRO A 76 -4.44 11.88 -10.93
C PRO A 76 -3.49 10.70 -11.18
N LEU A 77 -3.74 9.54 -10.54
CA LEU A 77 -2.95 8.33 -10.75
C LEU A 77 -3.03 7.86 -12.22
N GLN A 78 -4.23 7.77 -12.80
CA GLN A 78 -4.41 7.37 -14.20
C GLN A 78 -3.68 8.32 -15.17
N ALA A 79 -3.75 9.63 -14.96
CA ALA A 79 -3.02 10.60 -15.78
C ALA A 79 -1.50 10.39 -15.71
N SER A 80 -0.96 10.06 -14.54
CA SER A 80 0.45 9.72 -14.38
C SER A 80 0.83 8.43 -15.12
N LEU A 81 -0.02 7.40 -15.07
CA LEU A 81 0.20 6.15 -15.81
C LEU A 81 0.16 6.37 -17.33
N ASP A 82 -0.80 7.17 -17.81
CA ASP A 82 -0.90 7.52 -19.24
C ASP A 82 0.34 8.23 -19.74
N SER A 83 0.87 9.19 -18.95
CA SER A 83 2.07 9.96 -19.32
C SER A 83 3.32 9.10 -19.47
N THR A 84 3.35 7.94 -18.83
CA THR A 84 4.46 6.97 -18.89
C THR A 84 4.17 5.76 -19.77
N GLY A 85 3.01 5.74 -20.46
CA GLY A 85 2.63 4.64 -21.37
C GLY A 85 2.26 3.35 -20.66
N ILE A 86 1.92 3.39 -19.39
CA ILE A 86 1.48 2.22 -18.62
C ILE A 86 -0.03 2.03 -18.84
N LYS A 87 -0.41 0.93 -19.47
CA LYS A 87 -1.81 0.55 -19.66
C LYS A 87 -2.46 0.22 -18.32
N HIS A 88 -3.67 0.72 -18.11
CA HIS A 88 -4.37 0.49 -16.86
C HIS A 88 -5.87 0.25 -17.05
N ASP A 89 -6.42 -0.54 -16.15
CA ASP A 89 -7.84 -0.71 -15.89
C ASP A 89 -8.09 -0.35 -14.42
N ALA A 90 -9.34 -0.13 -14.03
CA ALA A 90 -9.68 0.16 -12.63
C ALA A 90 -10.90 -0.63 -12.19
N ILE A 91 -10.83 -1.19 -10.98
CA ILE A 91 -11.93 -1.84 -10.26
C ILE A 91 -12.18 -1.05 -9.00
N VAL A 92 -13.44 -0.66 -8.79
CA VAL A 92 -13.84 0.08 -7.60
C VAL A 92 -14.73 -0.81 -6.74
N VAL A 93 -14.33 -1.00 -5.49
CA VAL A 93 -15.08 -1.78 -4.49
C VAL A 93 -15.80 -0.83 -3.51
N PRO A 94 -16.83 -1.29 -2.79
CA PRO A 94 -17.45 -0.46 -1.75
C PRO A 94 -16.46 -0.13 -0.63
N ALA A 95 -16.49 1.11 -0.13
CA ALA A 95 -15.64 1.52 0.99
C ALA A 95 -16.03 0.85 2.31
N GLY A 96 -15.06 0.73 3.21
CA GLY A 96 -15.25 0.31 4.59
C GLY A 96 -14.98 -1.17 4.86
N GLU A 97 -14.85 -1.49 6.14
CA GLU A 97 -14.43 -2.79 6.66
C GLU A 97 -15.36 -3.95 6.22
N ALA A 98 -16.65 -3.66 5.95
CA ALA A 98 -17.61 -4.65 5.48
C ALA A 98 -17.22 -5.26 4.12
N SER A 99 -16.40 -4.60 3.33
CA SER A 99 -15.91 -5.10 2.04
C SER A 99 -14.79 -6.15 2.17
N LYS A 100 -14.18 -6.30 3.35
CA LYS A 100 -13.14 -7.32 3.60
C LYS A 100 -13.78 -8.68 3.89
N ASN A 101 -14.42 -9.30 2.92
CA ASN A 101 -15.10 -10.59 3.07
C ASN A 101 -14.95 -11.47 1.81
N PHE A 102 -15.35 -12.74 1.91
CA PHE A 102 -15.26 -13.70 0.81
C PHE A 102 -16.06 -13.29 -0.42
N ALA A 103 -17.26 -12.74 -0.25
CA ALA A 103 -18.11 -12.36 -1.38
C ALA A 103 -17.45 -11.25 -2.21
N GLN A 104 -16.91 -10.24 -1.54
CA GLN A 104 -16.21 -9.15 -2.22
C GLN A 104 -14.90 -9.63 -2.84
N LEU A 105 -14.15 -10.52 -2.17
CA LEU A 105 -12.95 -11.16 -2.73
C LEU A 105 -13.29 -11.94 -4.00
N GLN A 106 -14.35 -12.75 -3.98
CA GLN A 106 -14.79 -13.49 -5.16
C GLN A 106 -15.12 -12.55 -6.32
N THR A 107 -15.93 -11.51 -6.07
CA THR A 107 -16.29 -10.51 -7.09
C THR A 107 -15.06 -9.83 -7.67
N LEU A 108 -14.09 -9.44 -6.82
CA LEU A 108 -12.83 -8.84 -7.27
C LEU A 108 -12.02 -9.80 -8.16
N LEU A 109 -11.91 -11.08 -7.77
CA LEU A 109 -11.19 -12.08 -8.55
C LEU A 109 -11.84 -12.33 -9.92
N GLU A 110 -13.18 -12.39 -9.97
CA GLU A 110 -13.93 -12.53 -11.22
C GLU A 110 -13.67 -11.34 -12.15
N GLN A 111 -13.76 -10.11 -11.66
CA GLN A 111 -13.45 -8.90 -12.43
C GLN A 111 -12.00 -8.88 -12.94
N LEU A 112 -11.03 -9.28 -12.12
CA LEU A 112 -9.63 -9.39 -12.52
C LEU A 112 -9.43 -10.44 -13.65
N LEU A 113 -10.17 -11.55 -13.59
CA LEU A 113 -10.15 -12.58 -14.62
C LEU A 113 -10.82 -12.09 -15.91
N ASP A 114 -11.93 -11.36 -15.84
CA ASP A 114 -12.62 -10.76 -16.99
C ASP A 114 -11.73 -9.74 -17.70
N LEU A 115 -10.94 -8.96 -16.95
CA LEU A 115 -9.90 -8.08 -17.46
C LEU A 115 -8.67 -8.83 -18.02
N ARG A 116 -8.69 -10.17 -17.95
CA ARG A 116 -7.60 -11.06 -18.43
C ARG A 116 -6.26 -10.72 -17.80
N VAL A 117 -6.25 -10.46 -16.49
CA VAL A 117 -5.00 -10.25 -15.74
C VAL A 117 -4.11 -11.48 -15.86
N GLU A 118 -2.88 -11.28 -16.29
CA GLU A 118 -1.87 -12.31 -16.43
C GLU A 118 -0.87 -12.27 -15.27
N ARG A 119 -0.08 -13.34 -15.11
CA ARG A 119 0.88 -13.47 -13.98
C ARG A 119 1.92 -12.35 -13.92
N ARG A 120 2.26 -11.71 -15.04
CA ARG A 120 3.24 -10.63 -15.13
C ARG A 120 2.62 -9.23 -15.12
N ASP A 121 1.31 -9.13 -15.02
CA ASP A 121 0.65 -7.85 -14.75
C ASP A 121 0.77 -7.53 -13.26
N THR A 122 0.49 -6.29 -12.87
CA THR A 122 0.59 -5.84 -11.48
C THR A 122 -0.73 -5.25 -11.01
N ILE A 123 -1.12 -5.57 -9.79
CA ILE A 123 -2.29 -4.97 -9.12
C ILE A 123 -1.81 -3.78 -8.30
N LEU A 124 -2.43 -2.62 -8.49
CA LEU A 124 -2.21 -1.43 -7.64
C LEU A 124 -3.33 -1.32 -6.61
N ALA A 125 -3.00 -1.40 -5.33
CA ALA A 125 -3.94 -1.20 -4.23
C ALA A 125 -3.94 0.29 -3.82
N LEU A 126 -4.87 1.08 -4.37
CA LEU A 126 -5.02 2.50 -4.07
C LEU A 126 -6.07 2.70 -2.98
N GLY A 127 -5.67 2.91 -1.74
CA GLY A 127 -6.62 3.07 -0.64
C GLY A 127 -6.04 2.90 0.76
N GLY A 128 -6.91 2.79 1.75
CA GLY A 128 -6.54 2.44 3.11
C GLY A 128 -6.27 0.95 3.30
N GLY A 129 -6.08 0.51 4.54
CA GLY A 129 -5.77 -0.89 4.88
C GLY A 129 -6.80 -1.92 4.38
N VAL A 130 -8.09 -1.55 4.27
CA VAL A 130 -9.14 -2.41 3.72
C VAL A 130 -8.83 -2.78 2.26
N VAL A 131 -8.50 -1.79 1.44
CA VAL A 131 -8.15 -2.00 0.02
C VAL A 131 -6.83 -2.74 -0.10
N GLY A 132 -5.81 -2.35 0.69
CA GLY A 132 -4.51 -3.00 0.71
C GLY A 132 -4.59 -4.48 1.03
N ASP A 133 -5.34 -4.84 2.05
CA ASP A 133 -5.55 -6.23 2.48
C ASP A 133 -6.32 -7.05 1.46
N LEU A 134 -7.44 -6.52 0.95
CA LEU A 134 -8.30 -7.21 -0.01
C LEU A 134 -7.58 -7.42 -1.35
N ALA A 135 -6.97 -6.36 -1.90
CA ALA A 135 -6.25 -6.42 -3.17
C ALA A 135 -4.97 -7.26 -3.07
N GLY A 136 -4.24 -7.13 -1.96
CA GLY A 136 -3.04 -7.95 -1.71
C GLY A 136 -3.37 -9.44 -1.57
N PHE A 137 -4.46 -9.79 -0.89
CA PHE A 137 -4.89 -11.19 -0.80
C PHE A 137 -5.41 -11.71 -2.15
N ALA A 138 -6.15 -10.90 -2.91
CA ALA A 138 -6.53 -11.25 -4.28
C ALA A 138 -5.29 -11.50 -5.15
N ALA A 139 -4.27 -10.63 -5.08
CA ALA A 139 -3.02 -10.80 -5.81
C ALA A 139 -2.28 -12.09 -5.43
N ALA A 140 -2.25 -12.44 -4.15
CA ALA A 140 -1.59 -13.64 -3.65
C ALA A 140 -2.17 -14.93 -4.24
N ILE A 141 -3.49 -14.99 -4.45
CA ILE A 141 -4.18 -16.20 -4.91
C ILE A 141 -4.50 -16.20 -6.40
N LEU A 142 -4.66 -15.03 -7.03
CA LEU A 142 -4.90 -14.92 -8.47
C LEU A 142 -3.72 -15.53 -9.24
N ARG A 143 -3.98 -16.46 -10.17
CA ARG A 143 -2.93 -17.12 -10.96
C ARG A 143 -1.81 -17.77 -10.13
N ARG A 144 -2.01 -18.01 -8.83
CA ARG A 144 -1.03 -18.47 -7.82
C ARG A 144 0.07 -17.45 -7.54
N GLY A 145 -0.27 -16.19 -7.62
CA GLY A 145 0.60 -15.03 -7.38
C GLY A 145 0.72 -14.12 -8.59
N VAL A 146 0.28 -12.89 -8.40
CA VAL A 146 0.42 -11.75 -9.32
C VAL A 146 1.05 -10.63 -8.50
N ASP A 147 2.05 -9.95 -9.05
CA ASP A 147 2.69 -8.85 -8.34
C ASP A 147 1.68 -7.77 -7.91
N PHE A 148 1.90 -7.15 -6.76
CA PHE A 148 1.10 -6.03 -6.33
C PHE A 148 1.95 -4.90 -5.74
N ILE A 149 1.41 -3.70 -5.78
CA ILE A 149 2.03 -2.48 -5.27
C ILE A 149 1.00 -1.77 -4.40
N GLN A 150 1.42 -1.21 -3.28
CA GLN A 150 0.55 -0.46 -2.38
C GLN A 150 0.70 1.05 -2.57
N LEU A 151 -0.42 1.73 -2.69
CA LEU A 151 -0.57 3.18 -2.75
C LEU A 151 -1.47 3.61 -1.57
N PRO A 152 -0.92 3.60 -0.33
CA PRO A 152 -1.71 3.84 0.88
C PRO A 152 -2.15 5.30 0.97
N THR A 153 -3.46 5.53 1.20
CA THR A 153 -4.06 6.86 1.28
C THR A 153 -4.53 7.26 2.68
N THR A 154 -4.37 6.37 3.67
CA THR A 154 -4.65 6.68 5.08
C THR A 154 -3.36 6.66 5.89
N LEU A 155 -3.27 7.46 6.96
CA LEU A 155 -2.10 7.47 7.83
C LEU A 155 -1.82 6.08 8.41
N LEU A 156 -2.85 5.39 8.90
CA LEU A 156 -2.72 4.02 9.43
C LEU A 156 -2.13 3.07 8.37
N ALA A 157 -2.53 3.20 7.10
CA ALA A 157 -1.99 2.35 6.06
C ALA A 157 -0.54 2.74 5.71
N GLN A 158 -0.19 4.01 5.73
CA GLN A 158 1.18 4.46 5.45
C GLN A 158 2.18 4.00 6.51
N VAL A 159 1.79 4.02 7.80
CA VAL A 159 2.70 3.71 8.92
C VAL A 159 2.67 2.25 9.37
N ASP A 160 1.63 1.47 9.05
CA ASP A 160 1.46 0.10 9.56
C ASP A 160 1.01 -0.89 8.48
N SER A 161 -0.25 -0.81 7.99
CA SER A 161 -0.83 -1.93 7.26
C SER A 161 -0.25 -2.19 5.87
N SER A 162 0.43 -1.23 5.24
CA SER A 162 1.14 -1.43 3.97
C SER A 162 2.49 -2.16 4.12
N VAL A 163 2.95 -2.37 5.36
CA VAL A 163 4.26 -2.96 5.67
C VAL A 163 4.10 -4.35 6.27
N GLY A 164 5.03 -5.26 5.95
CA GLY A 164 5.05 -6.60 6.51
C GLY A 164 4.26 -7.66 5.73
N GLY A 165 3.61 -7.28 4.62
CA GLY A 165 2.96 -8.22 3.69
C GLY A 165 1.78 -8.98 4.26
N LYS A 166 1.17 -8.50 5.34
CA LYS A 166 -0.06 -9.09 5.89
C LYS A 166 -1.23 -8.70 4.99
N THR A 167 -1.84 -9.67 4.33
CA THR A 167 -3.02 -9.45 3.49
C THR A 167 -4.11 -10.40 3.93
N ALA A 168 -5.34 -9.91 4.14
CA ALA A 168 -6.37 -10.71 4.76
C ALA A 168 -7.80 -10.23 4.44
N ILE A 169 -8.75 -11.11 4.72
CA ILE A 169 -10.18 -10.81 4.80
C ILE A 169 -10.74 -11.26 6.14
N ASN A 170 -11.93 -10.76 6.44
CA ASN A 170 -12.66 -11.09 7.65
C ASN A 170 -13.49 -12.37 7.45
N ALA A 171 -13.69 -13.09 8.53
CA ALA A 171 -14.59 -14.24 8.62
C ALA A 171 -15.65 -13.98 9.70
N ALA A 172 -16.67 -14.81 9.76
CA ALA A 172 -17.72 -14.71 10.80
C ALA A 172 -17.15 -14.81 12.23
N GLN A 173 -15.99 -15.48 12.40
CA GLN A 173 -15.33 -15.69 13.66
C GLN A 173 -14.46 -14.52 14.12
N GLY A 174 -14.09 -13.60 13.19
CA GLY A 174 -13.28 -12.45 13.52
C GLY A 174 -12.61 -11.79 12.32
N LYS A 175 -11.93 -10.67 12.62
CA LYS A 175 -11.19 -9.89 11.62
C LYS A 175 -9.86 -10.54 11.27
N ASN A 176 -9.45 -10.42 9.99
CA ASN A 176 -8.12 -10.79 9.49
C ASN A 176 -7.71 -12.26 9.73
N LEU A 177 -8.68 -13.17 9.84
CA LEU A 177 -8.38 -14.58 10.13
C LEU A 177 -8.01 -15.40 8.90
N ILE A 178 -8.28 -14.91 7.72
CA ILE A 178 -8.05 -15.61 6.46
C ILE A 178 -7.25 -14.69 5.53
N GLY A 179 -6.10 -15.18 5.07
CA GLY A 179 -5.22 -14.35 4.25
C GLY A 179 -3.91 -15.04 3.90
N ALA A 180 -2.97 -14.24 3.45
CA ALA A 180 -1.63 -14.68 3.08
C ALA A 180 -0.58 -13.66 3.53
N PHE A 181 0.65 -14.12 3.77
CA PHE A 181 1.82 -13.25 3.82
C PHE A 181 2.32 -13.04 2.40
N TYR A 182 2.01 -11.89 1.83
CA TYR A 182 2.34 -11.55 0.45
C TYR A 182 2.95 -10.15 0.38
N GLN A 183 4.23 -10.08 0.03
CA GLN A 183 4.96 -8.81 0.04
C GLN A 183 4.67 -8.00 -1.21
N PRO A 184 4.48 -6.67 -1.10
CA PRO A 184 4.37 -5.80 -2.26
C PRO A 184 5.72 -5.68 -2.98
N ARG A 185 5.70 -5.26 -4.25
CA ARG A 185 6.91 -4.93 -5.01
C ARG A 185 7.41 -3.52 -4.70
N LEU A 186 6.52 -2.66 -4.25
CA LEU A 186 6.78 -1.26 -3.91
C LEU A 186 5.64 -0.75 -3.02
N VAL A 187 5.95 0.19 -2.15
CA VAL A 187 4.96 1.02 -1.44
C VAL A 187 5.25 2.48 -1.78
N LEU A 188 4.24 3.21 -2.29
CA LEU A 188 4.32 4.67 -2.49
C LEU A 188 3.43 5.36 -1.47
N ALA A 189 4.00 5.88 -0.41
CA ALA A 189 3.32 6.61 0.66
C ALA A 189 3.32 8.10 0.36
N ASP A 190 2.30 8.56 -0.37
CA ASP A 190 2.09 9.97 -0.69
C ASP A 190 1.50 10.70 0.52
N VAL A 191 2.31 11.56 1.14
CA VAL A 191 1.87 12.32 2.32
C VAL A 191 0.82 13.38 1.98
N THR A 192 0.78 13.86 0.73
CA THR A 192 -0.25 14.82 0.29
C THR A 192 -1.64 14.18 0.21
N ALA A 193 -1.72 12.85 0.04
CA ALA A 193 -3.00 12.14 0.07
C ALA A 193 -3.72 12.26 1.43
N LEU A 194 -2.97 12.47 2.52
CA LEU A 194 -3.52 12.64 3.87
C LEU A 194 -4.35 13.91 4.02
N ALA A 195 -4.16 14.92 3.18
CA ALA A 195 -4.97 16.13 3.18
C ALA A 195 -6.46 15.87 2.89
N SER A 196 -6.77 14.76 2.21
CA SER A 196 -8.14 14.35 1.92
C SER A 196 -8.76 13.47 3.01
N LEU A 197 -7.98 13.08 4.04
CA LEU A 197 -8.40 12.14 5.06
C LEU A 197 -9.25 12.83 6.14
N PRO A 198 -10.43 12.30 6.51
CA PRO A 198 -11.20 12.81 7.63
C PRO A 198 -10.38 12.79 8.93
N GLU A 199 -10.56 13.82 9.77
CA GLU A 199 -9.80 13.97 11.03
C GLU A 199 -9.85 12.73 11.93
N ARG A 200 -10.98 12.03 11.97
CA ARG A 200 -11.14 10.79 12.73
C ARG A 200 -10.16 9.70 12.26
N GLU A 201 -10.03 9.53 10.95
CA GLU A 201 -9.13 8.53 10.36
C GLU A 201 -7.65 8.95 10.53
N LEU A 202 -7.37 10.24 10.45
CA LEU A 202 -6.04 10.77 10.74
C LEU A 202 -5.64 10.46 12.19
N ARG A 203 -6.53 10.73 13.17
CA ARG A 203 -6.30 10.43 14.59
C ARG A 203 -6.11 8.94 14.86
N ALA A 204 -6.82 8.07 14.15
CA ALA A 204 -6.63 6.62 14.27
C ALA A 204 -5.20 6.19 13.86
N GLY A 205 -4.66 6.78 12.79
CA GLY A 205 -3.28 6.54 12.37
C GLY A 205 -2.24 7.06 13.36
N TYR A 206 -2.49 8.21 14.00
CA TYR A 206 -1.60 8.75 15.04
C TYR A 206 -1.40 7.79 16.22
N GLY A 207 -2.39 6.97 16.55
CA GLY A 207 -2.25 5.94 17.58
C GLY A 207 -1.11 4.96 17.28
N GLU A 208 -0.94 4.56 16.02
CA GLU A 208 0.16 3.69 15.61
C GLU A 208 1.50 4.45 15.57
N VAL A 209 1.52 5.71 15.13
CA VAL A 209 2.74 6.53 15.15
C VAL A 209 3.29 6.63 16.58
N VAL A 210 2.43 6.92 17.57
CA VAL A 210 2.82 6.98 18.99
C VAL A 210 3.32 5.63 19.49
N LYS A 211 2.67 4.54 19.10
CA LYS A 211 3.07 3.17 19.48
C LYS A 211 4.49 2.81 19.01
N TYR A 212 4.89 3.28 17.82
CA TYR A 212 6.23 3.03 17.29
C TYR A 212 7.30 4.01 17.81
N GLY A 213 6.88 5.14 18.41
CA GLY A 213 7.77 6.13 19.02
C GLY A 213 8.03 5.95 20.52
N LEU A 214 7.40 4.94 21.15
CA LEU A 214 7.57 4.58 22.57
C LEU A 214 8.44 3.33 22.72
#